data_f4d9a76146977d7e5380d46617cbdcc3
#
_entry.id   f4d9a76146977d7e5380d46617cbdcc3
#
_cell.length_a   1.000
_cell.length_b   1.000
_cell.length_c   1.000
_cell.angle_alpha   90.00
_cell.angle_beta   90.00
_cell.angle_gamma   90.00
#
_symmetry.space_group_name_H-M   'P 1'
#
loop_
_entity.id
_entity.type
_entity.pdbx_description
1 polymer ?
#
loop_
_entity_poly.entity_id
_entity_poly.type
_entity_poly.pdbx_seq_one_letter_code
_entity_poly.pdbx_strand_id
1 'polypeptide(L)'
;MVKQFIRRLKKSKLTVHAFRSLFSFLSYFPKKKNLVMFESFNGRQFSDNPRAIYEYLATHYPSYKLVWSADKRFRSQFEDKNIEYAYRFSLKWLWLMPRAQYWVSNSRFPAWFRKSSSTVYLQTWHGTPLKRLGVDIEDVVMPGTTTEMYKKSFVSEAKRWDYLISPNRYSTDI
;
A
#
# COMPACT_ATOMS: atom_id res chain seq x y z
N MET A 1 13.77 26.81 -11.74
CA MET A 1 14.87 26.46 -10.79
C MET A 1 14.33 25.85 -9.48
N VAL A 2 13.50 26.52 -8.71
CA VAL A 2 13.00 26.04 -7.40
C VAL A 2 12.28 24.67 -7.47
N LYS A 3 11.40 24.43 -8.46
CA LYS A 3 10.70 23.15 -8.61
C LYS A 3 11.64 21.96 -8.92
N GLN A 4 12.73 22.19 -9.65
CA GLN A 4 13.74 21.16 -9.92
C GLN A 4 14.60 20.88 -8.68
N PHE A 5 14.93 21.90 -7.91
CA PHE A 5 15.65 21.76 -6.65
C PHE A 5 14.86 20.97 -5.60
N ILE A 6 13.57 21.29 -5.42
CA ILE A 6 12.64 20.54 -4.55
C ILE A 6 12.50 19.08 -5.02
N ARG A 7 12.46 18.84 -6.34
CA ARG A 7 12.38 17.49 -6.91
C ARG A 7 13.67 16.69 -6.69
N ARG A 8 14.85 17.34 -6.70
CA ARG A 8 16.15 16.73 -6.36
C ARG A 8 16.26 16.43 -4.87
N LEU A 9 15.82 17.35 -3.99
CA LEU A 9 15.75 17.11 -2.54
C LEU A 9 14.86 15.91 -2.19
N LYS A 10 13.67 15.81 -2.80
CA LYS A 10 12.76 14.66 -2.59
C LYS A 10 13.33 13.33 -3.06
N LYS A 11 14.31 13.34 -3.98
CA LYS A 11 15.01 12.15 -4.47
C LYS A 11 16.34 11.91 -3.78
N SER A 12 16.80 12.81 -2.90
CA SER A 12 18.07 12.62 -2.22
C SER A 12 18.00 11.39 -1.32
N LYS A 13 19.08 10.60 -1.29
CA LYS A 13 19.18 9.42 -0.42
C LYS A 13 18.90 9.78 1.04
N LEU A 14 19.33 10.96 1.47
CA LEU A 14 19.14 11.47 2.83
C LEU A 14 17.67 11.70 3.16
N THR A 15 16.92 12.37 2.26
CA THR A 15 15.48 12.62 2.47
C THR A 15 14.68 11.33 2.51
N VAL A 16 14.99 10.37 1.63
CA VAL A 16 14.36 9.06 1.62
C VAL A 16 14.67 8.30 2.92
N HIS A 17 15.92 8.38 3.38
CA HIS A 17 16.33 7.73 4.63
C HIS A 17 15.62 8.34 5.84
N ALA A 18 15.60 9.67 5.96
CA ALA A 18 14.88 10.38 7.02
C ALA A 18 13.39 10.03 7.03
N PHE A 19 12.76 9.96 5.85
CA PHE A 19 11.35 9.58 5.73
C PHE A 19 11.09 8.13 6.19
N ARG A 20 11.95 7.20 5.79
CA ARG A 20 11.90 5.79 6.23
C ARG A 20 12.07 5.68 7.75
N SER A 21 13.05 6.39 8.31
CA SER A 21 13.31 6.39 9.76
C SER A 21 12.13 6.94 10.54
N LEU A 22 11.54 8.05 10.07
CA LEU A 22 10.35 8.63 10.68
C LEU A 22 9.14 7.69 10.59
N PHE A 23 8.91 7.06 9.44
CA PHE A 23 7.85 6.06 9.29
C PHE A 23 8.04 4.89 10.27
N SER A 24 9.27 4.38 10.34
CA SER A 24 9.62 3.30 11.27
C SER A 24 9.41 3.70 12.73
N PHE A 25 9.84 4.89 13.11
CA PHE A 25 9.63 5.44 14.45
C PHE A 25 8.14 5.56 14.78
N LEU A 26 7.34 6.12 13.87
CA LEU A 26 5.88 6.26 14.05
C LEU A 26 5.17 4.90 14.12
N SER A 27 5.75 3.85 13.57
CA SER A 27 5.17 2.50 13.67
C SER A 27 5.22 1.88 15.07
N TYR A 28 6.01 2.44 15.98
CA TYR A 28 6.04 2.03 17.40
C TYR A 28 4.94 2.70 18.24
N PHE A 29 4.33 3.78 17.75
CA PHE A 29 3.25 4.45 18.46
C PHE A 29 1.99 3.57 18.53
N PRO A 30 1.13 3.77 19.54
CA PRO A 30 -0.12 3.04 19.66
C PRO A 30 -0.95 3.12 18.40
N LYS A 31 -1.51 1.97 17.99
CA LYS A 31 -2.37 1.89 16.81
C LYS A 31 -3.72 2.56 17.08
N LYS A 32 -4.26 3.16 16.05
CA LYS A 32 -5.65 3.61 16.04
C LYS A 32 -6.51 2.40 15.67
N LYS A 33 -7.14 1.76 16.67
CA LYS A 33 -7.85 0.47 16.55
C LYS A 33 -8.92 0.44 15.46
N ASN A 34 -9.56 1.58 15.19
CA ASN A 34 -10.62 1.69 14.18
C ASN A 34 -10.16 2.34 12.87
N LEU A 35 -8.85 2.58 12.69
CA LEU A 35 -8.32 3.19 11.47
C LEU A 35 -7.98 2.12 10.42
N VAL A 36 -8.60 2.25 9.26
CA VAL A 36 -8.31 1.45 8.07
C VAL A 36 -7.71 2.35 6.98
N MET A 37 -6.54 1.98 6.50
CA MET A 37 -5.89 2.63 5.36
C MET A 37 -6.09 1.80 4.10
N PHE A 38 -6.73 2.38 3.10
CA PHE A 38 -6.98 1.77 1.79
C PHE A 38 -6.00 2.29 0.74
N GLU A 39 -5.57 1.41 -0.15
CA GLU A 39 -4.79 1.80 -1.32
C GLU A 39 -5.12 0.89 -2.50
N SER A 40 -5.37 1.49 -3.68
CA SER A 40 -5.57 0.75 -4.91
C SER A 40 -4.61 1.26 -5.98
N PHE A 41 -3.93 0.32 -6.67
CA PHE A 41 -2.94 0.59 -7.72
C PHE A 41 -1.90 1.66 -7.33
N ASN A 42 -1.32 1.53 -6.13
CA ASN A 42 -0.35 2.48 -5.57
C ASN A 42 -0.94 3.90 -5.37
N GLY A 43 -2.21 3.99 -5.01
CA GLY A 43 -2.91 5.25 -4.77
C GLY A 43 -3.38 5.98 -6.03
N ARG A 44 -3.38 5.30 -7.18
CA ARG A 44 -3.76 5.91 -8.46
C ARG A 44 -5.26 5.89 -8.75
N GLN A 45 -5.99 4.98 -8.10
CA GLN A 45 -7.41 4.75 -8.38
C GLN A 45 -8.21 4.56 -7.09
N PHE A 46 -9.47 4.96 -7.15
CA PHE A 46 -10.49 4.56 -6.20
C PHE A 46 -11.32 3.44 -6.83
N SER A 47 -10.84 2.20 -6.73
CA SER A 47 -11.38 1.08 -7.50
C SER A 47 -11.06 -0.28 -6.89
N ASP A 48 -11.55 -1.34 -7.57
CA ASP A 48 -11.23 -2.73 -7.32
C ASP A 48 -11.64 -3.23 -5.92
N ASN A 49 -11.16 -4.38 -5.49
CA ASN A 49 -11.48 -5.00 -4.21
C ASN A 49 -11.34 -4.06 -3.00
N PRO A 50 -10.28 -3.21 -2.90
CA PRO A 50 -10.20 -2.23 -1.81
C PRO A 50 -11.40 -1.28 -1.76
N ARG A 51 -11.96 -0.89 -2.92
CA ARG A 51 -13.15 -0.05 -2.98
C ARG A 51 -14.39 -0.79 -2.49
N ALA A 52 -14.61 -2.02 -2.93
CA ALA A 52 -15.75 -2.83 -2.48
C ALA A 52 -15.76 -3.01 -0.96
N ILE A 53 -14.57 -3.30 -0.37
CA ILE A 53 -14.41 -3.41 1.08
C ILE A 53 -14.66 -2.06 1.77
N TYR A 54 -14.15 -0.97 1.20
CA TYR A 54 -14.37 0.38 1.73
C TYR A 54 -15.86 0.72 1.78
N GLU A 55 -16.59 0.53 0.67
CA GLU A 55 -18.03 0.83 0.56
C GLU A 55 -18.85 -0.02 1.54
N TYR A 56 -18.52 -1.29 1.68
CA TYR A 56 -19.14 -2.18 2.65
C TYR A 56 -18.91 -1.69 4.09
N LEU A 57 -17.67 -1.37 4.46
CA LEU A 57 -17.35 -0.88 5.81
C LEU A 57 -17.98 0.49 6.09
N ALA A 58 -18.03 1.38 5.11
CA ALA A 58 -18.65 2.69 5.25
C ALA A 58 -20.14 2.59 5.55
N THR A 59 -20.81 1.61 4.98
CA THR A 59 -22.25 1.39 5.17
C THR A 59 -22.57 0.66 6.47
N HIS A 60 -21.81 -0.40 6.80
CA HIS A 60 -22.18 -1.32 7.88
C HIS A 60 -21.44 -1.08 9.19
N TYR A 61 -20.28 -0.37 9.14
CA TYR A 61 -19.40 -0.18 10.28
C TYR A 61 -18.95 1.29 10.43
N PRO A 62 -19.86 2.23 10.71
CA PRO A 62 -19.58 3.67 10.75
C PRO A 62 -18.60 4.09 11.86
N SER A 63 -18.33 3.21 12.82
CA SER A 63 -17.31 3.45 13.86
C SER A 63 -15.88 3.38 13.35
N TYR A 64 -15.66 2.82 12.15
CA TYR A 64 -14.33 2.79 11.55
C TYR A 64 -14.00 4.09 10.85
N LYS A 65 -12.78 4.55 11.05
CA LYS A 65 -12.19 5.65 10.29
C LYS A 65 -11.54 5.10 9.03
N LEU A 66 -12.14 5.36 7.87
CA LEU A 66 -11.73 4.85 6.57
C LEU A 66 -10.99 5.95 5.81
N VAL A 67 -9.73 5.72 5.47
CA VAL A 67 -8.88 6.73 4.81
C VAL A 67 -8.17 6.12 3.60
N TRP A 68 -8.25 6.80 2.46
CA TRP A 68 -7.53 6.39 1.25
C TRP A 68 -6.13 6.99 1.17
N SER A 69 -5.19 6.17 0.77
CA SER A 69 -3.84 6.58 0.38
C SER A 69 -3.85 6.94 -1.11
N ALA A 70 -3.75 8.22 -1.44
CA ALA A 70 -3.92 8.74 -2.79
C ALA A 70 -2.61 9.29 -3.37
N ASP A 71 -2.29 8.97 -4.61
CA ASP A 71 -1.20 9.61 -5.34
C ASP A 71 -1.67 11.00 -5.84
N LYS A 72 -0.95 12.05 -5.43
CA LYS A 72 -1.30 13.44 -5.76
C LYS A 72 -1.48 13.69 -7.27
N ARG A 73 -0.83 12.91 -8.12
CA ARG A 73 -0.95 13.01 -9.58
C ARG A 73 -2.32 12.56 -10.10
N PHE A 74 -3.04 11.77 -9.31
CA PHE A 74 -4.33 11.18 -9.64
C PHE A 74 -5.44 11.67 -8.70
N ARG A 75 -5.29 12.88 -8.18
CA ARG A 75 -6.22 13.49 -7.20
C ARG A 75 -7.68 13.49 -7.64
N SER A 76 -7.94 13.70 -8.95
CA SER A 76 -9.29 13.68 -9.52
C SER A 76 -10.05 12.36 -9.29
N GLN A 77 -9.36 11.27 -9.02
CA GLN A 77 -10.00 10.00 -8.65
C GLN A 77 -10.62 10.02 -7.24
N PHE A 78 -10.31 11.02 -6.42
CA PHE A 78 -10.67 11.09 -5.00
C PHE A 78 -11.44 12.35 -4.62
N GLU A 79 -11.20 13.50 -5.29
CA GLU A 79 -11.69 14.83 -4.88
C GLU A 79 -13.22 14.93 -4.89
N ASP A 80 -13.90 14.29 -5.84
CA ASP A 80 -15.36 14.44 -6.01
C ASP A 80 -16.17 13.32 -5.33
N LYS A 81 -15.57 12.53 -4.44
CA LYS A 81 -16.19 11.29 -3.94
C LYS A 81 -16.65 11.32 -2.48
N ASN A 82 -16.62 12.47 -1.82
CA ASN A 82 -16.95 12.58 -0.39
C ASN A 82 -16.29 11.51 0.50
N ILE A 83 -15.02 11.21 0.24
CA ILE A 83 -14.22 10.23 0.96
C ILE A 83 -13.02 10.88 1.64
N GLU A 84 -12.64 10.39 2.82
CA GLU A 84 -11.41 10.87 3.45
C GLU A 84 -10.19 10.24 2.77
N TYR A 85 -9.22 11.06 2.39
CA TYR A 85 -7.95 10.59 1.84
C TYR A 85 -6.75 11.38 2.36
N ALA A 86 -5.59 10.79 2.23
CA ALA A 86 -4.29 11.40 2.49
C ALA A 86 -3.37 11.16 1.30
N TYR A 87 -2.73 12.21 0.81
CA TYR A 87 -1.76 12.05 -0.26
C TYR A 87 -0.55 11.24 0.22
N ARG A 88 -0.20 10.21 -0.55
CA ARG A 88 0.98 9.37 -0.27
C ARG A 88 2.20 10.24 0.00
N PHE A 89 2.94 9.87 1.02
CA PHE A 89 4.15 10.56 1.46
C PHE A 89 3.93 12.01 1.93
N SER A 90 2.70 12.44 2.20
CA SER A 90 2.41 13.67 2.93
C SER A 90 2.56 13.47 4.45
N LEU A 91 2.62 14.57 5.21
CA LEU A 91 2.66 14.50 6.68
C LEU A 91 1.41 13.83 7.27
N LYS A 92 0.21 14.10 6.71
CA LYS A 92 -1.04 13.44 7.11
C LYS A 92 -0.93 11.92 6.89
N TRP A 93 -0.46 11.51 5.71
CA TRP A 93 -0.28 10.11 5.37
C TRP A 93 0.77 9.44 6.28
N LEU A 94 1.91 10.11 6.51
CA LEU A 94 2.97 9.63 7.38
C LEU A 94 2.51 9.44 8.83
N TRP A 95 1.58 10.27 9.29
CA TRP A 95 0.99 10.15 10.61
C TRP A 95 -0.07 9.04 10.71
N LEU A 96 -0.81 8.79 9.64
CA LEU A 96 -1.91 7.82 9.64
C LEU A 96 -1.43 6.40 9.30
N MET A 97 -0.67 6.25 8.20
CA MET A 97 -0.33 4.94 7.63
C MET A 97 0.38 4.00 8.62
N PRO A 98 1.47 4.41 9.31
CA PRO A 98 2.16 3.52 10.25
C PRO A 98 1.35 3.25 11.53
N ARG A 99 0.34 4.05 11.84
CA ARG A 99 -0.52 3.93 13.03
C ARG A 99 -1.85 3.25 12.76
N ALA A 100 -2.16 2.93 11.53
CA ALA A 100 -3.39 2.22 11.19
C ALA A 100 -3.38 0.78 11.75
N GLN A 101 -4.53 0.37 12.28
CA GLN A 101 -4.78 -1.02 12.67
C GLN A 101 -4.86 -1.93 11.45
N TYR A 102 -5.43 -1.42 10.35
CA TYR A 102 -5.69 -2.21 9.15
C TYR A 102 -5.12 -1.53 7.91
N TRP A 103 -4.46 -2.32 7.08
CA TRP A 103 -4.06 -1.94 5.73
C TRP A 103 -4.79 -2.84 4.74
N VAL A 104 -5.45 -2.24 3.76
CA VAL A 104 -6.15 -2.95 2.68
C VAL A 104 -5.58 -2.45 1.36
N SER A 105 -4.94 -3.32 0.59
CA SER A 105 -4.33 -2.94 -0.68
C SER A 105 -4.37 -4.05 -1.70
N ASN A 106 -4.52 -3.68 -2.97
CA ASN A 106 -4.38 -4.58 -4.11
C ASN A 106 -2.98 -4.52 -4.76
N SER A 107 -2.08 -3.69 -4.22
CA SER A 107 -0.71 -3.51 -4.72
C SER A 107 0.30 -3.75 -3.62
N ARG A 108 1.51 -4.12 -4.01
CA ARG A 108 2.60 -4.32 -3.04
C ARG A 108 3.09 -2.99 -2.48
N PHE A 109 3.25 -2.93 -1.17
CA PHE A 109 3.87 -1.79 -0.52
C PHE A 109 5.40 -1.82 -0.65
N PRO A 110 6.06 -0.65 -0.65
CA PRO A 110 7.51 -0.59 -0.60
C PRO A 110 8.10 -1.41 0.55
N ALA A 111 9.23 -2.08 0.30
CA ALA A 111 9.88 -2.95 1.29
C ALA A 111 10.23 -2.23 2.60
N TRP A 112 10.44 -0.91 2.55
CA TRP A 112 10.75 -0.10 3.73
C TRP A 112 9.53 0.28 4.59
N PHE A 113 8.30 -0.02 4.16
CA PHE A 113 7.13 0.14 5.03
C PHE A 113 7.23 -0.87 6.16
N ARG A 114 7.57 -0.40 7.33
CA ARG A 114 7.62 -1.24 8.52
C ARG A 114 6.19 -1.53 9.00
N LYS A 115 5.75 -2.76 8.83
CA LYS A 115 4.50 -3.25 9.42
C LYS A 115 4.75 -3.59 10.89
N SER A 116 3.93 -3.05 11.79
CA SER A 116 3.90 -3.47 13.19
C SER A 116 3.19 -4.82 13.31
N SER A 117 3.54 -5.62 14.32
CA SER A 117 2.85 -6.88 14.64
C SER A 117 1.36 -6.71 14.93
N SER A 118 0.96 -5.52 15.40
CA SER A 118 -0.44 -5.18 15.68
C SER A 118 -1.18 -4.55 14.49
N THR A 119 -0.55 -4.40 13.33
CA THR A 119 -1.22 -3.99 12.09
C THR A 119 -1.61 -5.23 11.30
N VAL A 120 -2.86 -5.34 10.92
CA VAL A 120 -3.38 -6.38 10.01
C VAL A 120 -3.29 -5.89 8.58
N TYR A 121 -2.61 -6.63 7.72
CA TYR A 121 -2.47 -6.30 6.30
C TYR A 121 -3.25 -7.31 5.45
N LEU A 122 -4.36 -6.85 4.89
CA LEU A 122 -5.14 -7.56 3.89
C LEU A 122 -4.64 -7.18 2.50
N GLN A 123 -4.02 -8.13 1.82
CA GLN A 123 -3.71 -8.05 0.40
C GLN A 123 -4.90 -8.57 -0.40
N THR A 124 -5.49 -7.72 -1.22
CA THR A 124 -6.68 -8.11 -1.99
C THR A 124 -6.35 -8.64 -3.38
N TRP A 125 -5.09 -8.47 -3.79
CA TRP A 125 -4.67 -8.76 -5.15
C TRP A 125 -5.49 -8.01 -6.21
N HIS A 126 -5.30 -8.30 -7.48
CA HIS A 126 -6.01 -7.65 -8.60
C HIS A 126 -5.98 -8.56 -9.83
N GLY A 127 -6.96 -9.41 -9.95
CA GLY A 127 -7.13 -10.33 -11.09
C GLY A 127 -6.75 -11.77 -10.79
N THR A 128 -7.05 -12.65 -11.73
CA THR A 128 -6.70 -14.07 -11.72
C THR A 128 -5.33 -14.26 -12.34
N PRO A 129 -4.39 -14.94 -11.70
CA PRO A 129 -3.06 -15.20 -12.26
C PRO A 129 -3.14 -16.22 -13.40
N LEU A 130 -3.04 -15.72 -14.64
CA LEU A 130 -3.02 -16.54 -15.86
C LEU A 130 -1.59 -16.83 -16.34
N LYS A 131 -0.59 -16.29 -15.66
CA LYS A 131 0.83 -16.44 -15.95
C LYS A 131 1.56 -16.79 -14.67
N ARG A 132 2.74 -17.40 -14.79
CA ARG A 132 3.64 -17.57 -13.66
C ARG A 132 3.96 -16.23 -13.02
N LEU A 133 3.81 -16.13 -11.71
CA LEU A 133 4.00 -14.91 -10.95
C LEU A 133 4.97 -15.13 -9.79
N GLY A 134 5.50 -14.03 -9.28
CA GLY A 134 6.33 -14.06 -8.08
C GLY A 134 7.55 -14.94 -8.22
N VAL A 135 7.60 -16.02 -7.44
CA VAL A 135 8.74 -16.96 -7.41
C VAL A 135 8.76 -17.93 -8.58
N ASP A 136 7.63 -18.13 -9.25
CA ASP A 136 7.50 -19.09 -10.35
C ASP A 136 7.92 -18.51 -11.71
N ILE A 137 8.23 -17.21 -11.76
CA ILE A 137 8.80 -16.60 -12.96
C ILE A 137 10.22 -17.15 -13.15
N GLU A 138 10.48 -17.75 -14.32
CA GLU A 138 11.82 -18.27 -14.65
C GLU A 138 12.81 -17.12 -14.81
N ASP A 139 12.52 -16.19 -15.71
CA ASP A 139 13.37 -15.03 -16.01
C ASP A 139 12.61 -13.71 -15.90
N VAL A 140 13.17 -12.81 -15.11
CA VAL A 140 12.62 -11.45 -14.94
C VAL A 140 13.37 -10.47 -15.84
N VAL A 141 12.73 -10.05 -16.91
CA VAL A 141 13.25 -9.03 -17.84
C VAL A 141 12.69 -7.66 -17.47
N MET A 142 13.21 -7.07 -16.40
CA MET A 142 12.83 -5.72 -15.96
C MET A 142 14.08 -4.87 -15.65
N PRO A 143 14.13 -3.61 -16.12
CA PRO A 143 15.25 -2.73 -15.83
C PRO A 143 15.46 -2.53 -14.32
N GLY A 144 16.71 -2.65 -13.87
CA GLY A 144 17.10 -2.34 -12.50
C GLY A 144 16.84 -3.45 -11.47
N THR A 145 16.49 -4.67 -11.91
CA THR A 145 16.37 -5.84 -11.04
C THR A 145 16.90 -7.09 -11.72
N THR A 146 17.27 -8.09 -10.93
CA THR A 146 17.56 -9.45 -11.41
C THR A 146 16.43 -10.38 -10.99
N THR A 147 16.36 -11.57 -11.60
CA THR A 147 15.37 -12.61 -11.24
C THR A 147 15.41 -12.92 -9.74
N GLU A 148 16.60 -13.09 -9.18
CA GLU A 148 16.78 -13.37 -7.76
C GLU A 148 16.31 -12.20 -6.86
N MET A 149 16.70 -10.97 -7.20
CA MET A 149 16.30 -9.78 -6.47
C MET A 149 14.78 -9.60 -6.51
N TYR A 150 14.16 -9.86 -7.65
CA TYR A 150 12.71 -9.81 -7.79
C TYR A 150 12.02 -10.84 -6.91
N LYS A 151 12.42 -12.12 -7.00
CA LYS A 151 11.87 -13.23 -6.19
C LYS A 151 12.02 -12.95 -4.70
N LYS A 152 13.21 -12.54 -4.27
CA LYS A 152 13.49 -12.16 -2.88
C LYS A 152 12.61 -11.01 -2.39
N SER A 153 12.43 -9.99 -3.22
CA SER A 153 11.56 -8.85 -2.92
C SER A 153 10.09 -9.26 -2.83
N PHE A 154 9.66 -10.17 -3.71
CA PHE A 154 8.29 -10.68 -3.71
C PHE A 154 7.99 -11.47 -2.43
N VAL A 155 8.86 -12.42 -2.08
CA VAL A 155 8.72 -13.22 -0.84
C VAL A 155 8.75 -12.32 0.40
N SER A 156 9.65 -11.32 0.43
CA SER A 156 9.74 -10.38 1.54
C SER A 156 8.45 -9.55 1.71
N GLU A 157 7.79 -9.22 0.60
CA GLU A 157 6.50 -8.52 0.65
C GLU A 157 5.39 -9.46 1.11
N ALA A 158 5.30 -10.66 0.53
CA ALA A 158 4.26 -11.64 0.85
C ALA A 158 4.28 -12.03 2.35
N LYS A 159 5.46 -12.13 2.96
CA LYS A 159 5.60 -12.39 4.41
C LYS A 159 5.00 -11.31 5.31
N ARG A 160 4.66 -10.14 4.78
CA ARG A 160 4.00 -9.07 5.54
C ARG A 160 2.47 -9.14 5.49
N TRP A 161 1.91 -9.92 4.55
CA TRP A 161 0.47 -10.09 4.44
C TRP A 161 -0.02 -11.02 5.57
N ASP A 162 -1.08 -10.61 6.26
CA ASP A 162 -1.75 -11.48 7.21
C ASP A 162 -2.86 -12.26 6.50
N TYR A 163 -3.46 -11.64 5.47
CA TYR A 163 -4.50 -12.25 4.63
C TYR A 163 -4.28 -11.91 3.17
N LEU A 164 -4.56 -12.87 2.31
CA LEU A 164 -4.60 -12.72 0.85
C LEU A 164 -5.98 -13.17 0.37
N ILE A 165 -6.68 -12.30 -0.40
CA ILE A 165 -7.93 -12.69 -1.04
C ILE A 165 -7.61 -13.48 -2.31
N SER A 166 -8.22 -14.66 -2.42
CA SER A 166 -8.29 -15.42 -3.66
C SER A 166 -9.63 -15.14 -4.34
N PRO A 167 -9.65 -14.66 -5.60
CA PRO A 167 -10.88 -14.28 -6.27
C PRO A 167 -11.72 -15.48 -6.76
N ASN A 168 -11.13 -16.66 -6.84
CA ASN A 168 -11.78 -17.88 -7.31
C ASN A 168 -10.97 -19.12 -6.91
N ARG A 169 -11.58 -20.30 -7.10
CA ARG A 169 -10.95 -21.59 -6.75
C ARG A 169 -9.62 -21.81 -7.47
N TYR A 170 -9.55 -21.51 -8.76
CA TYR A 170 -8.29 -21.63 -9.52
C TYR A 170 -7.14 -20.85 -8.88
N SER A 171 -7.39 -19.61 -8.45
CA SER A 171 -6.39 -18.78 -7.75
C SER A 171 -6.06 -19.29 -6.34
N THR A 172 -6.91 -20.11 -5.76
CA THR A 172 -6.66 -20.74 -4.44
C THR A 172 -5.77 -21.95 -4.57
N ASP A 173 -5.92 -22.71 -5.66
CA ASP A 173 -5.29 -24.01 -5.86
C ASP A 173 -3.86 -23.89 -6.41
N ILE A 174 -3.46 -22.72 -6.89
CA ILE A 174 -2.12 -22.40 -7.37
C ILE A 174 -1.37 -21.51 -6.39
#